data_af7850ed613f8ac672b7361e280e59f7
#
_entry.id   af7850ed613f8ac672b7361e280e59f7
#
_cell.length_a   1.000
_cell.length_b   1.000
_cell.length_c   1.000
_cell.angle_alpha   90.00
_cell.angle_beta   90.00
_cell.angle_gamma   90.00
#
_symmetry.space_group_name_H-M   'P 1'
#
loop_
_entity.id
_entity.type
_entity.pdbx_description
1 polymer ?
#
loop_
_entity_poly.entity_id
_entity_poly.type
_entity_poly.pdbx_seq_one_letter_code
_entity_poly.pdbx_strand_id
1 'polypeptide(L)'
;MLKISLVDDDFSDRKLLRSILADALQKAGITAEITEFESAEDYLSDFEPEHFDLCFLDIYMKKMDGMEAARRIRELDPDLAIVFLTSSADYVYEGYEVQALRYLTKPPVPEKVQAVIREFAGRTVLKNRRLSVSSGKQTYEIPYGKILYIMSVGNNIELHLKDTYIRLSARHTFAKTTEPLLHDFRFLSCSRGIVVNLAHVQDLEKDRFLMDNGELVPISRRQYAVVNDAYIDFQFEHML
;
A
#
# COMPACT_ATOMS: atom_id res chain seq x y z
N MET A 1 -3.36 4.57 16.07
CA MET A 1 -4.51 3.69 16.35
C MET A 1 -5.17 3.44 15.01
N LEU A 2 -5.40 2.18 14.64
CA LEU A 2 -6.00 1.81 13.36
C LEU A 2 -7.49 2.17 13.36
N LYS A 3 -8.01 2.72 12.27
CA LYS A 3 -9.43 3.02 12.11
C LYS A 3 -10.04 2.09 11.07
N ILE A 4 -11.02 1.32 11.48
CA ILE A 4 -11.68 0.30 10.65
C ILE A 4 -13.16 0.66 10.50
N SER A 5 -13.68 0.67 9.27
CA SER A 5 -15.12 0.76 9.00
C SER A 5 -15.70 -0.61 8.68
N LEU A 6 -16.91 -0.88 9.19
CA LEU A 6 -17.75 -2.02 8.85
C LEU A 6 -19.03 -1.49 8.20
N VAL A 7 -19.29 -1.86 6.96
CA VAL A 7 -20.45 -1.40 6.20
C VAL A 7 -21.25 -2.62 5.74
N ASP A 8 -22.43 -2.79 6.32
CA ASP A 8 -23.31 -3.95 6.07
C ASP A 8 -24.71 -3.62 6.56
N ASP A 9 -25.78 -3.93 5.84
CA ASP A 9 -27.16 -3.61 6.24
C ASP A 9 -27.75 -4.65 7.20
N ASP A 10 -27.12 -5.83 7.37
CA ASP A 10 -27.52 -6.83 8.35
C ASP A 10 -26.82 -6.64 9.71
N PHE A 11 -27.60 -6.34 10.74
CA PHE A 11 -27.09 -6.13 12.09
C PHE A 11 -26.37 -7.38 12.66
N SER A 12 -26.85 -8.58 12.33
CA SER A 12 -26.28 -9.83 12.86
C SER A 12 -24.90 -10.10 12.26
N ASP A 13 -24.74 -9.82 10.95
CA ASP A 13 -23.49 -9.95 10.24
C ASP A 13 -22.45 -8.92 10.74
N ARG A 14 -22.87 -7.65 10.93
CA ARG A 14 -22.00 -6.63 11.53
C ARG A 14 -21.52 -7.06 12.92
N LYS A 15 -22.44 -7.51 13.79
CA LYS A 15 -22.10 -7.96 15.16
C LYS A 15 -21.14 -9.15 15.16
N LEU A 16 -21.36 -10.13 14.28
CA LEU A 16 -20.50 -11.29 14.14
C LEU A 16 -19.10 -10.87 13.68
N LEU A 17 -19.01 -10.09 12.60
CA LEU A 17 -17.73 -9.61 12.06
C LEU A 17 -16.96 -8.76 13.08
N ARG A 18 -17.65 -7.86 13.78
CA ARG A 18 -17.05 -7.05 14.85
C ARG A 18 -16.41 -7.93 15.93
N SER A 19 -17.09 -8.98 16.35
CA SER A 19 -16.56 -9.92 17.36
C SER A 19 -15.31 -10.64 16.86
N ILE A 20 -15.33 -11.14 15.62
CA ILE A 20 -14.20 -11.81 14.99
C ILE A 20 -13.01 -10.86 14.81
N LEU A 21 -13.27 -9.61 14.39
CA LEU A 21 -12.25 -8.57 14.23
C LEU A 21 -11.59 -8.20 15.56
N ALA A 22 -12.39 -8.01 16.62
CA ALA A 22 -11.85 -7.71 17.96
C ALA A 22 -10.86 -8.80 18.43
N ASP A 23 -11.21 -10.06 18.21
CA ASP A 23 -10.37 -11.21 18.53
C ASP A 23 -9.08 -11.26 17.67
N ALA A 24 -9.22 -11.00 16.37
CA ALA A 24 -8.09 -10.97 15.43
C ALA A 24 -7.10 -9.84 15.77
N LEU A 25 -7.61 -8.66 16.07
CA LEU A 25 -6.83 -7.48 16.46
C LEU A 25 -6.10 -7.69 17.78
N GLN A 26 -6.78 -8.28 18.77
CA GLN A 26 -6.17 -8.64 20.06
C GLN A 26 -5.01 -9.62 19.87
N LYS A 27 -5.23 -10.68 19.08
CA LYS A 27 -4.17 -11.68 18.77
C LYS A 27 -2.99 -11.09 18.02
N ALA A 28 -3.23 -10.05 17.20
CA ALA A 28 -2.18 -9.34 16.48
C ALA A 28 -1.49 -8.25 17.32
N GLY A 29 -1.98 -7.93 18.53
CA GLY A 29 -1.47 -6.85 19.37
C GLY A 29 -1.74 -5.46 18.79
N ILE A 30 -2.81 -5.30 17.99
CA ILE A 30 -3.15 -4.07 17.29
C ILE A 30 -4.29 -3.36 18.02
N THR A 31 -4.09 -2.07 18.33
CA THR A 31 -5.16 -1.21 18.84
C THR A 31 -5.90 -0.57 17.66
N ALA A 32 -7.22 -0.77 17.60
CA ALA A 32 -8.06 -0.23 16.55
C ALA A 32 -9.35 0.36 17.10
N GLU A 33 -9.90 1.33 16.39
CA GLU A 33 -11.25 1.85 16.51
C GLU A 33 -12.10 1.24 15.39
N ILE A 34 -13.28 0.71 15.71
CA ILE A 34 -14.18 0.09 14.73
C ILE A 34 -15.47 0.91 14.71
N THR A 35 -15.78 1.51 13.56
CA THR A 35 -17.02 2.26 13.30
C THR A 35 -17.91 1.45 12.38
N GLU A 36 -19.21 1.36 12.72
CA GLU A 36 -20.19 0.59 11.96
C GLU A 36 -21.14 1.51 11.20
N PHE A 37 -21.49 1.13 9.98
CA PHE A 37 -22.44 1.81 9.11
C PHE A 37 -23.48 0.80 8.61
N GLU A 38 -24.75 1.24 8.57
CA GLU A 38 -25.87 0.37 8.19
C GLU A 38 -26.18 0.43 6.69
N SER A 39 -25.50 1.28 5.95
CA SER A 39 -25.64 1.40 4.50
C SER A 39 -24.40 2.03 3.87
N ALA A 40 -24.21 1.83 2.57
CA ALA A 40 -23.19 2.50 1.79
C ALA A 40 -23.40 4.02 1.74
N GLU A 41 -24.68 4.46 1.70
CA GLU A 41 -25.02 5.88 1.68
C GLU A 41 -24.60 6.58 2.97
N ASP A 42 -24.86 5.97 4.15
CA ASP A 42 -24.45 6.52 5.43
C ASP A 42 -22.92 6.60 5.52
N TYR A 43 -22.22 5.54 5.07
CA TYR A 43 -20.77 5.54 5.03
C TYR A 43 -20.20 6.64 4.13
N LEU A 44 -20.76 6.81 2.91
CA LEU A 44 -20.29 7.81 1.96
C LEU A 44 -20.67 9.24 2.35
N SER A 45 -21.78 9.45 3.09
CA SER A 45 -22.18 10.79 3.56
C SER A 45 -21.19 11.36 4.59
N ASP A 46 -20.59 10.49 5.40
CA ASP A 46 -19.62 10.84 6.45
C ASP A 46 -18.16 10.52 6.03
N PHE A 47 -17.96 10.18 4.74
CA PHE A 47 -16.65 9.77 4.25
C PHE A 47 -15.71 10.95 4.11
N GLU A 48 -14.59 10.88 4.82
CA GLU A 48 -13.45 11.77 4.66
C GLU A 48 -12.25 10.95 4.17
N PRO A 49 -11.53 11.36 3.10
CA PRO A 49 -10.30 10.69 2.66
C PRO A 49 -9.29 10.55 3.79
N GLU A 50 -8.57 9.45 3.83
CA GLU A 50 -7.56 9.13 4.84
C GLU A 50 -8.09 9.00 6.29
N HIS A 51 -9.41 9.03 6.49
CA HIS A 51 -10.00 8.86 7.82
C HIS A 51 -9.96 7.41 8.30
N PHE A 52 -10.29 6.47 7.41
CA PHE A 52 -10.22 5.03 7.68
C PHE A 52 -9.00 4.41 7.02
N ASP A 53 -8.43 3.40 7.65
CA ASP A 53 -7.30 2.64 7.14
C ASP A 53 -7.73 1.36 6.43
N LEU A 54 -8.85 0.76 6.89
CA LEU A 54 -9.39 -0.51 6.39
C LEU A 54 -10.91 -0.48 6.43
N CYS A 55 -11.55 -0.84 5.32
CA CYS A 55 -12.99 -0.95 5.19
C CYS A 55 -13.40 -2.40 4.90
N PHE A 56 -14.27 -2.96 5.73
CA PHE A 56 -15.01 -4.17 5.43
C PHE A 56 -16.37 -3.77 4.87
N LEU A 57 -16.66 -4.16 3.64
CA LEU A 57 -17.80 -3.70 2.87
C LEU A 57 -18.61 -4.88 2.34
N ASP A 58 -19.88 -4.97 2.74
CA ASP A 58 -20.78 -5.94 2.13
C ASP A 58 -21.08 -5.55 0.69
N ILE A 59 -21.12 -6.55 -0.20
CA ILE A 59 -21.49 -6.34 -1.59
C ILE A 59 -23.01 -6.19 -1.72
N TYR A 60 -23.78 -7.04 -1.02
CA TYR A 60 -25.22 -7.11 -1.18
C TYR A 60 -25.97 -6.27 -0.15
N MET A 61 -26.11 -4.99 -0.41
CA MET A 61 -26.93 -4.07 0.39
C MET A 61 -28.15 -3.57 -0.39
N LYS A 62 -29.18 -3.09 0.33
CA LYS A 62 -30.53 -2.84 -0.24
C LYS A 62 -30.62 -1.73 -1.28
N LYS A 63 -29.84 -0.66 -1.16
CA LYS A 63 -29.93 0.50 -2.06
C LYS A 63 -28.70 0.55 -2.97
N MET A 64 -27.60 1.13 -2.46
CA MET A 64 -26.33 1.12 -3.14
C MET A 64 -25.61 -0.18 -2.80
N ASP A 65 -25.18 -0.92 -3.81
CA ASP A 65 -24.35 -2.10 -3.59
C ASP A 65 -22.91 -1.73 -3.22
N GLY A 66 -22.19 -2.71 -2.64
CA GLY A 66 -20.84 -2.47 -2.17
C GLY A 66 -19.83 -2.22 -3.31
N MET A 67 -20.10 -2.69 -4.52
CA MET A 67 -19.21 -2.45 -5.67
C MET A 67 -19.33 -1.00 -6.15
N GLU A 68 -20.55 -0.47 -6.23
CA GLU A 68 -20.76 0.95 -6.54
C GLU A 68 -20.16 1.85 -5.46
N ALA A 69 -20.36 1.49 -4.17
CA ALA A 69 -19.73 2.20 -3.07
C ALA A 69 -18.18 2.19 -3.18
N ALA A 70 -17.60 1.05 -3.48
CA ALA A 70 -16.14 0.92 -3.63
C ALA A 70 -15.58 1.76 -4.78
N ARG A 71 -16.29 1.85 -5.93
CA ARG A 71 -15.88 2.74 -7.04
C ARG A 71 -15.85 4.20 -6.58
N ARG A 72 -16.87 4.67 -5.87
CA ARG A 72 -16.92 6.04 -5.33
C ARG A 72 -15.83 6.28 -4.28
N ILE A 73 -15.56 5.30 -3.42
CA ILE A 73 -14.46 5.37 -2.46
C ILE A 73 -13.13 5.53 -3.20
N ARG A 74 -12.88 4.79 -4.27
CA ARG A 74 -11.63 4.87 -5.06
C ARG A 74 -11.43 6.23 -5.72
N GLU A 75 -12.50 6.91 -6.11
CA GLU A 75 -12.43 8.29 -6.63
C GLU A 75 -12.00 9.29 -5.53
N LEU A 76 -12.37 9.04 -4.28
CA LEU A 76 -12.10 9.93 -3.13
C LEU A 76 -10.81 9.55 -2.40
N ASP A 77 -10.56 8.26 -2.20
CA ASP A 77 -9.42 7.69 -1.49
C ASP A 77 -8.91 6.42 -2.21
N PRO A 78 -7.94 6.56 -3.11
CA PRO A 78 -7.36 5.42 -3.84
C PRO A 78 -6.63 4.43 -2.94
N ASP A 79 -6.18 4.87 -1.77
CA ASP A 79 -5.29 4.11 -0.88
C ASP A 79 -6.01 3.33 0.24
N LEU A 80 -7.31 3.58 0.45
CA LEU A 80 -8.08 2.86 1.47
C LEU A 80 -8.08 1.36 1.18
N ALA A 81 -7.68 0.53 2.15
CA ALA A 81 -7.77 -0.91 1.99
C ALA A 81 -9.23 -1.37 2.09
N ILE A 82 -9.75 -2.01 1.04
CA ILE A 82 -11.13 -2.53 1.01
C ILE A 82 -11.11 -4.04 1.06
N VAL A 83 -11.89 -4.62 1.95
CA VAL A 83 -12.16 -6.06 2.06
C VAL A 83 -13.64 -6.27 1.83
N PHE A 84 -14.00 -6.99 0.79
CA PHE A 84 -15.40 -7.32 0.53
C PHE A 84 -15.86 -8.51 1.35
N LEU A 85 -17.10 -8.42 1.81
CA LEU A 85 -17.89 -9.52 2.34
C LEU A 85 -18.96 -9.86 1.30
N THR A 86 -19.17 -11.14 1.04
CA THR A 86 -20.18 -11.54 0.04
C THR A 86 -20.79 -12.90 0.37
N SER A 87 -22.06 -13.05 0.08
CA SER A 87 -22.76 -14.36 0.13
C SER A 87 -22.54 -15.20 -1.13
N SER A 88 -21.98 -14.62 -2.22
CA SER A 88 -21.69 -15.33 -3.48
C SER A 88 -20.26 -15.07 -3.93
N ALA A 89 -19.67 -16.06 -4.60
CA ALA A 89 -18.34 -15.97 -5.19
C ALA A 89 -18.31 -15.30 -6.58
N ASP A 90 -19.47 -14.89 -7.11
CA ASP A 90 -19.61 -14.45 -8.51
C ASP A 90 -18.92 -13.11 -8.81
N TYR A 91 -18.72 -12.26 -7.78
CA TYR A 91 -18.13 -10.92 -7.91
C TYR A 91 -16.60 -10.85 -7.83
N VAL A 92 -15.93 -11.99 -7.71
CA VAL A 92 -14.45 -12.02 -7.65
C VAL A 92 -13.81 -11.39 -8.90
N TYR A 93 -14.47 -11.47 -10.06
CA TYR A 93 -13.97 -10.90 -11.32
C TYR A 93 -14.14 -9.37 -11.43
N GLU A 94 -15.19 -8.78 -10.85
CA GLU A 94 -15.42 -7.33 -10.89
C GLU A 94 -14.54 -6.57 -9.89
N GLY A 95 -13.99 -7.26 -8.90
CA GLY A 95 -13.16 -6.67 -7.86
C GLY A 95 -11.76 -6.24 -8.28
N TYR A 96 -11.31 -6.67 -9.45
CA TYR A 96 -10.06 -6.18 -10.03
C TYR A 96 -10.15 -4.66 -10.32
N GLU A 97 -11.32 -4.15 -10.71
CA GLU A 97 -11.51 -2.73 -11.01
C GLU A 97 -11.32 -1.83 -9.79
N VAL A 98 -11.67 -2.30 -8.59
CA VAL A 98 -11.61 -1.51 -7.35
C VAL A 98 -10.40 -1.85 -6.46
N GLN A 99 -9.48 -2.68 -6.94
CA GLN A 99 -8.26 -3.06 -6.23
C GLN A 99 -8.52 -3.46 -4.77
N ALA A 100 -9.48 -4.38 -4.56
CA ALA A 100 -9.80 -4.87 -3.23
C ALA A 100 -8.64 -5.65 -2.62
N LEU A 101 -8.39 -5.44 -1.32
CA LEU A 101 -7.38 -6.20 -0.59
C LEU A 101 -7.71 -7.68 -0.55
N ARG A 102 -8.99 -8.03 -0.27
CA ARG A 102 -9.48 -9.43 -0.19
C ARG A 102 -10.98 -9.51 -0.39
N TYR A 103 -11.43 -10.73 -0.70
CA TYR A 103 -12.83 -11.17 -0.69
C TYR A 103 -13.01 -12.23 0.39
N LEU A 104 -13.98 -12.03 1.25
CA LEU A 104 -14.39 -12.98 2.27
C LEU A 104 -15.84 -13.40 2.04
N THR A 105 -16.09 -14.71 2.12
CA THR A 105 -17.46 -15.24 2.02
C THR A 105 -18.16 -15.12 3.37
N LYS A 106 -19.45 -14.81 3.37
CA LYS A 106 -20.32 -14.88 4.55
C LYS A 106 -20.77 -16.33 4.84
N PRO A 107 -20.85 -16.75 6.09
CA PRO A 107 -20.35 -16.05 7.28
C PRO A 107 -18.82 -15.99 7.30
N PRO A 108 -18.23 -14.89 7.82
CA PRO A 108 -16.79 -14.71 7.81
C PRO A 108 -16.11 -15.76 8.71
N VAL A 109 -15.08 -16.41 8.17
CA VAL A 109 -14.27 -17.39 8.87
C VAL A 109 -13.18 -16.69 9.69
N PRO A 110 -13.06 -16.93 11.01
CA PRO A 110 -12.10 -16.21 11.87
C PRO A 110 -10.65 -16.25 11.37
N GLU A 111 -10.19 -17.39 10.85
CA GLU A 111 -8.82 -17.56 10.34
C GLU A 111 -8.57 -16.69 9.11
N LYS A 112 -9.57 -16.52 8.24
CA LYS A 112 -9.48 -15.65 7.06
C LYS A 112 -9.44 -14.16 7.46
N VAL A 113 -10.25 -13.75 8.40
CA VAL A 113 -10.23 -12.38 8.95
C VAL A 113 -8.89 -12.10 9.63
N GLN A 114 -8.36 -13.05 10.40
CA GLN A 114 -7.04 -12.92 11.01
C GLN A 114 -5.92 -12.81 9.97
N ALA A 115 -6.02 -13.53 8.84
CA ALA A 115 -5.06 -13.41 7.73
C ALA A 115 -5.10 -12.01 7.10
N VAL A 116 -6.30 -11.44 6.88
CA VAL A 116 -6.49 -10.06 6.41
C VAL A 116 -5.84 -9.06 7.37
N ILE A 117 -6.09 -9.17 8.67
CA ILE A 117 -5.50 -8.24 9.66
C ILE A 117 -3.98 -8.33 9.66
N ARG A 118 -3.40 -9.53 9.57
CA ARG A 118 -1.94 -9.71 9.48
C ARG A 118 -1.36 -9.12 8.21
N GLU A 119 -1.99 -9.36 7.07
CA GLU A 119 -1.57 -8.82 5.78
C GLU A 119 -1.62 -7.29 5.80
N PHE A 120 -2.75 -6.72 6.26
CA PHE A 120 -2.93 -5.28 6.37
C PHE A 120 -1.90 -4.64 7.32
N ALA A 121 -1.67 -5.25 8.51
CA ALA A 121 -0.67 -4.78 9.45
C ALA A 121 0.74 -4.78 8.83
N GLY A 122 1.08 -5.81 8.07
CA GLY A 122 2.32 -5.86 7.30
C GLY A 122 2.45 -4.69 6.32
N ARG A 123 1.39 -4.41 5.54
CA ARG A 123 1.34 -3.28 4.59
C ARG A 123 1.44 -1.92 5.31
N THR A 124 0.76 -1.75 6.44
CA THR A 124 0.79 -0.50 7.23
C THR A 124 2.16 -0.25 7.84
N VAL A 125 2.84 -1.27 8.35
CA VAL A 125 4.22 -1.16 8.82
C VAL A 125 5.14 -0.71 7.68
N LEU A 126 4.95 -1.26 6.48
CA LEU A 126 5.72 -0.87 5.29
C LEU A 126 5.38 0.56 4.82
N LYS A 127 4.10 0.95 4.83
CA LYS A 127 3.66 2.32 4.46
C LYS A 127 4.23 3.37 5.41
N ASN A 128 4.36 3.06 6.69
CA ASN A 128 4.85 3.96 7.73
C ASN A 128 6.38 4.02 7.86
N ARG A 129 7.14 3.19 7.13
CA ARG A 129 8.61 3.27 7.14
C ARG A 129 9.09 4.63 6.63
N ARG A 130 10.04 5.21 7.37
CA ARG A 130 10.63 6.50 7.03
C ARG A 130 12.14 6.38 6.97
N LEU A 131 12.75 7.07 6.01
CA LEU A 131 14.19 7.24 5.91
C LEU A 131 14.58 8.55 6.59
N SER A 132 15.41 8.46 7.62
CA SER A 132 16.00 9.63 8.27
C SER A 132 17.29 10.02 7.57
N VAL A 133 17.33 11.19 6.96
CA VAL A 133 18.50 11.72 6.25
C VAL A 133 18.77 13.17 6.60
N SER A 134 20.03 13.59 6.50
CA SER A 134 20.44 14.97 6.80
C SER A 134 20.97 15.68 5.57
N SER A 135 20.56 16.92 5.38
CA SER A 135 21.10 17.84 4.39
C SER A 135 21.50 19.15 5.10
N GLY A 136 22.79 19.42 5.19
CA GLY A 136 23.30 20.53 5.96
C GLY A 136 23.01 20.37 7.46
N LYS A 137 22.23 21.30 8.03
CA LYS A 137 21.80 21.27 9.44
C LYS A 137 20.39 20.70 9.64
N GLN A 138 19.69 20.38 8.57
CA GLN A 138 18.31 19.92 8.60
C GLN A 138 18.24 18.40 8.48
N THR A 139 17.40 17.76 9.29
CA THR A 139 17.06 16.34 9.22
C THR A 139 15.68 16.20 8.62
N TYR A 140 15.55 15.24 7.71
CA TYR A 140 14.30 14.92 7.00
C TYR A 140 13.88 13.49 7.34
N GLU A 141 12.62 13.32 7.67
CA GLU A 141 11.95 12.04 7.86
C GLU A 141 11.06 11.76 6.65
N ILE A 142 11.59 11.00 5.67
CA ILE A 142 10.96 10.80 4.38
C ILE A 142 10.27 9.44 4.35
N PRO A 143 8.93 9.38 4.13
CA PRO A 143 8.24 8.13 3.93
C PRO A 143 8.83 7.36 2.75
N TYR A 144 9.03 6.05 2.90
CA TYR A 144 9.56 5.20 1.82
C TYR A 144 8.70 5.28 0.55
N GLY A 145 7.37 5.35 0.70
CA GLY A 145 6.45 5.49 -0.41
C GLY A 145 6.55 6.81 -1.19
N LYS A 146 7.30 7.81 -0.70
CA LYS A 146 7.56 9.05 -1.44
C LYS A 146 8.91 9.07 -2.16
N ILE A 147 9.75 8.06 -1.93
CA ILE A 147 11.07 7.95 -2.54
C ILE A 147 10.94 7.23 -3.88
N LEU A 148 11.27 7.90 -4.98
CA LEU A 148 11.31 7.30 -6.30
C LEU A 148 12.59 6.49 -6.49
N TYR A 149 13.73 7.14 -6.27
CA TYR A 149 15.03 6.48 -6.31
C TYR A 149 16.08 7.31 -5.57
N ILE A 150 17.19 6.67 -5.25
CA ILE A 150 18.40 7.32 -4.70
C ILE A 150 19.57 7.05 -5.63
N MET A 151 20.35 8.09 -5.94
CA MET A 151 21.51 7.93 -6.77
C MET A 151 22.75 8.64 -6.23
N SER A 152 23.93 8.09 -6.56
CA SER A 152 25.22 8.71 -6.32
C SER A 152 25.60 9.57 -7.52
N VAL A 153 25.83 10.86 -7.31
CA VAL A 153 26.21 11.83 -8.35
C VAL A 153 27.53 12.48 -7.94
N GLY A 154 28.63 12.01 -8.52
CA GLY A 154 29.96 12.41 -8.09
C GLY A 154 30.20 12.07 -6.62
N ASN A 155 30.45 13.06 -5.78
CA ASN A 155 30.67 12.90 -4.35
C ASN A 155 29.38 13.14 -3.52
N ASN A 156 28.24 13.31 -4.15
CA ASN A 156 26.96 13.57 -3.50
C ASN A 156 26.02 12.38 -3.66
N ILE A 157 25.02 12.35 -2.80
CA ILE A 157 23.89 11.42 -2.89
C ILE A 157 22.65 12.29 -3.10
N GLU A 158 21.87 11.96 -4.11
CA GLU A 158 20.59 12.60 -4.38
C GLU A 158 19.45 11.61 -4.15
N LEU A 159 18.48 12.04 -3.34
CA LEU A 159 17.25 11.32 -3.04
C LEU A 159 16.13 11.99 -3.82
N HIS A 160 15.60 11.30 -4.82
CA HIS A 160 14.58 11.80 -5.73
C HIS A 160 13.17 11.48 -5.23
N LEU A 161 12.34 12.50 -5.20
CA LEU A 161 10.91 12.47 -4.91
C LEU A 161 10.15 12.87 -6.18
N LYS A 162 8.83 12.83 -6.16
CA LYS A 162 8.01 13.09 -7.36
C LYS A 162 8.36 14.42 -8.06
N ASP A 163 8.44 15.51 -7.31
CA ASP A 163 8.58 16.87 -7.88
C ASP A 163 9.92 17.55 -7.51
N THR A 164 10.79 16.88 -6.76
CA THR A 164 12.03 17.48 -6.24
C THR A 164 13.03 16.40 -5.84
N TYR A 165 14.26 16.83 -5.53
CA TYR A 165 15.24 15.95 -4.91
C TYR A 165 15.91 16.61 -3.70
N ILE A 166 16.43 15.79 -2.80
CA ILE A 166 17.19 16.21 -1.63
C ILE A 166 18.65 15.77 -1.81
N ARG A 167 19.57 16.74 -1.81
CA ARG A 167 21.01 16.43 -1.82
C ARG A 167 21.48 16.22 -0.41
N LEU A 168 21.97 15.02 -0.12
CA LEU A 168 22.44 14.64 1.22
C LEU A 168 23.82 15.22 1.50
N SER A 169 24.10 15.49 2.78
CA SER A 169 25.38 16.01 3.21
C SER A 169 26.51 14.97 2.98
N ALA A 170 27.74 15.46 2.80
CA ALA A 170 28.94 14.63 2.57
C ALA A 170 29.27 13.62 3.71
N ARG A 171 28.55 13.65 4.83
CA ARG A 171 28.67 12.68 5.93
C ARG A 171 27.97 11.35 5.65
N HIS A 172 27.09 11.30 4.65
CA HIS A 172 26.39 10.09 4.26
C HIS A 172 27.21 9.30 3.25
N THR A 173 27.28 7.99 3.43
CA THR A 173 27.77 7.08 2.39
C THR A 173 26.57 6.44 1.71
N PHE A 174 26.67 6.22 0.40
CA PHE A 174 25.58 5.60 -0.38
C PHE A 174 25.12 4.28 0.25
N ALA A 175 26.06 3.40 0.60
CA ALA A 175 25.73 2.10 1.20
C ALA A 175 24.93 2.23 2.51
N LYS A 176 25.35 3.09 3.45
CA LYS A 176 24.64 3.29 4.71
C LYS A 176 23.26 3.94 4.53
N THR A 177 23.13 4.81 3.54
CA THR A 177 21.85 5.47 3.25
C THR A 177 20.85 4.50 2.65
N THR A 178 21.31 3.59 1.79
CA THR A 178 20.43 2.67 1.06
C THR A 178 20.21 1.34 1.76
N GLU A 179 21.04 0.97 2.74
CA GLU A 179 20.91 -0.28 3.51
C GLU A 179 19.49 -0.48 4.09
N PRO A 180 18.87 0.50 4.79
CA PRO A 180 17.52 0.33 5.30
C PRO A 180 16.46 0.14 4.21
N LEU A 181 16.66 0.76 3.04
CA LEU A 181 15.76 0.63 1.90
C LEU A 181 15.86 -0.75 1.27
N LEU A 182 17.06 -1.30 1.12
CA LEU A 182 17.28 -2.62 0.52
C LEU A 182 16.74 -3.79 1.37
N HIS A 183 16.31 -3.54 2.61
CA HIS A 183 15.55 -4.50 3.43
C HIS A 183 14.02 -4.40 3.19
N ASP A 184 13.58 -3.56 2.29
CA ASP A 184 12.18 -3.41 1.91
C ASP A 184 12.02 -3.86 0.45
N PHE A 185 11.11 -4.79 0.20
CA PHE A 185 10.91 -5.45 -1.10
C PHE A 185 10.64 -4.48 -2.27
N ARG A 186 10.19 -3.26 -1.96
CA ARG A 186 9.97 -2.21 -2.97
C ARG A 186 11.26 -1.68 -3.57
N PHE A 187 12.40 -1.81 -2.88
CA PHE A 187 13.65 -1.18 -3.30
C PHE A 187 14.64 -2.16 -3.87
N LEU A 188 15.18 -1.84 -5.03
CA LEU A 188 16.13 -2.67 -5.77
C LEU A 188 17.35 -1.85 -6.21
N SER A 189 18.54 -2.43 -6.07
CA SER A 189 19.76 -1.86 -6.66
C SER A 189 19.79 -2.21 -8.15
N CYS A 190 19.54 -1.24 -9.03
CA CYS A 190 19.52 -1.44 -10.49
C CYS A 190 20.82 -1.09 -11.18
N SER A 191 21.72 -0.35 -10.51
CA SER A 191 23.05 -0.01 -11.00
C SER A 191 23.98 0.32 -9.84
N ARG A 192 25.28 0.34 -10.08
CA ARG A 192 26.24 0.81 -9.06
C ARG A 192 25.91 2.26 -8.69
N GLY A 193 25.52 2.47 -7.45
CA GLY A 193 25.16 3.79 -6.93
C GLY A 193 23.74 4.25 -7.31
N ILE A 194 22.84 3.32 -7.66
CA ILE A 194 21.42 3.62 -7.87
C ILE A 194 20.57 2.54 -7.20
N VAL A 195 19.63 2.98 -6.36
CA VAL A 195 18.58 2.15 -5.76
C VAL A 195 17.24 2.76 -6.17
N VAL A 196 16.37 1.98 -6.79
CA VAL A 196 15.06 2.38 -7.31
C VAL A 196 13.94 1.79 -6.44
N ASN A 197 12.85 2.52 -6.32
CA ASN A 197 11.60 2.02 -5.74
C ASN A 197 10.72 1.47 -6.87
N LEU A 198 10.51 0.17 -6.90
CA LEU A 198 9.74 -0.52 -7.93
C LEU A 198 8.25 -0.11 -7.95
N ALA A 199 7.71 0.36 -6.81
CA ALA A 199 6.35 0.87 -6.74
C ALA A 199 6.12 2.18 -7.53
N HIS A 200 7.19 2.86 -7.93
CA HIS A 200 7.17 4.07 -8.76
C HIS A 200 7.70 3.85 -10.17
N VAL A 201 7.88 2.60 -10.58
CA VAL A 201 8.26 2.26 -11.95
C VAL A 201 7.01 2.11 -12.78
N GLN A 202 6.86 2.96 -13.78
CA GLN A 202 5.76 2.92 -14.74
C GLN A 202 6.00 1.87 -15.83
N ASP A 203 7.24 1.77 -16.33
CA ASP A 203 7.60 0.85 -17.40
C ASP A 203 9.11 0.52 -17.39
N LEU A 204 9.48 -0.58 -18.04
CA LEU A 204 10.86 -0.98 -18.30
C LEU A 204 11.19 -0.78 -19.78
N GLU A 205 11.87 0.29 -20.11
CA GLU A 205 12.30 0.64 -21.46
C GLU A 205 13.74 0.19 -21.73
N LYS A 206 13.93 -0.91 -22.45
CA LYS A 206 15.24 -1.47 -22.80
C LYS A 206 16.13 -1.71 -21.57
N ASP A 207 17.03 -0.76 -21.27
CA ASP A 207 17.99 -0.80 -20.16
C ASP A 207 17.73 0.32 -19.12
N ARG A 208 16.49 0.80 -18.99
CA ARG A 208 16.09 1.89 -18.11
C ARG A 208 14.72 1.67 -17.54
N PHE A 209 14.51 2.09 -16.32
CA PHE A 209 13.18 2.25 -15.74
C PHE A 209 12.63 3.64 -16.09
N LEU A 210 11.41 3.68 -16.62
CA LEU A 210 10.60 4.89 -16.68
C LEU A 210 9.87 5.04 -15.34
N MET A 211 10.16 6.12 -14.63
CA MET A 211 9.53 6.41 -13.35
C MET A 211 8.20 7.15 -13.56
N ASP A 212 7.31 7.14 -12.56
CA ASP A 212 5.99 7.78 -12.59
C ASP A 212 6.04 9.33 -12.73
N ASN A 213 7.21 9.93 -12.48
CA ASN A 213 7.46 11.36 -12.74
C ASN A 213 8.07 11.63 -14.13
N GLY A 214 8.20 10.60 -14.99
CA GLY A 214 8.74 10.70 -16.33
C GLY A 214 10.28 10.63 -16.42
N GLU A 215 10.99 10.49 -15.32
CA GLU A 215 12.45 10.35 -15.33
C GLU A 215 12.88 8.94 -15.75
N LEU A 216 14.03 8.84 -16.43
CA LEU A 216 14.61 7.58 -16.87
C LEU A 216 15.80 7.19 -15.99
N VAL A 217 15.68 6.08 -15.27
CA VAL A 217 16.71 5.55 -14.37
C VAL A 217 17.46 4.40 -15.04
N PRO A 218 18.78 4.50 -15.28
CA PRO A 218 19.53 3.50 -16.02
C PRO A 218 19.77 2.22 -15.21
N ILE A 219 19.67 1.08 -15.87
CA ILE A 219 20.01 -0.24 -15.34
C ILE A 219 21.38 -0.64 -15.87
N SER A 220 22.25 -1.15 -14.99
CA SER A 220 23.55 -1.62 -15.44
C SER A 220 23.40 -2.91 -16.26
N ARG A 221 24.14 -3.02 -17.39
CA ARG A 221 24.08 -4.21 -18.27
C ARG A 221 24.35 -5.52 -17.52
N ARG A 222 25.22 -5.49 -16.50
CA ARG A 222 25.57 -6.68 -15.71
C ARG A 222 24.42 -7.14 -14.79
N GLN A 223 23.56 -6.23 -14.38
CA GLN A 223 22.45 -6.50 -13.45
C GLN A 223 21.12 -6.66 -14.18
N TYR A 224 21.07 -6.36 -15.48
CA TYR A 224 19.82 -6.29 -16.23
C TYR A 224 18.92 -7.52 -16.06
N ALA A 225 19.46 -8.73 -16.22
CA ALA A 225 18.67 -9.96 -16.10
C ALA A 225 18.05 -10.08 -14.69
N VAL A 226 18.87 -9.92 -13.64
CA VAL A 226 18.40 -10.02 -12.25
C VAL A 226 17.39 -8.91 -11.91
N VAL A 227 17.61 -7.70 -12.42
CA VAL A 227 16.74 -6.55 -12.20
C VAL A 227 15.40 -6.74 -12.92
N ASN A 228 15.44 -7.24 -14.15
CA ASN A 228 14.24 -7.54 -14.94
C ASN A 228 13.39 -8.63 -14.27
N ASP A 229 13.99 -9.72 -13.83
CA ASP A 229 13.29 -10.80 -13.13
C ASP A 229 12.67 -10.29 -11.83
N ALA A 230 13.40 -9.54 -11.01
CA ALA A 230 12.88 -8.95 -9.77
C ALA A 230 11.74 -7.94 -10.03
N TYR A 231 11.79 -7.18 -11.11
CA TYR A 231 10.71 -6.26 -11.49
C TYR A 231 9.46 -7.02 -11.92
N ILE A 232 9.62 -8.07 -12.71
CA ILE A 232 8.49 -8.94 -13.13
C ILE A 232 7.86 -9.59 -11.89
N ASP A 233 8.66 -10.17 -11.00
CA ASP A 233 8.16 -10.77 -9.75
C ASP A 233 7.41 -9.74 -8.91
N PHE A 234 7.96 -8.53 -8.78
CA PHE A 234 7.30 -7.43 -8.06
C PHE A 234 5.95 -7.07 -8.67
N GLN A 235 5.84 -7.00 -10.00
CA GLN A 235 4.58 -6.72 -10.68
C GLN A 235 3.55 -7.82 -10.43
N PHE A 236 3.95 -9.10 -10.53
CA PHE A 236 3.05 -10.22 -10.27
C PHE A 236 2.57 -10.31 -8.83
N GLU A 237 3.41 -9.95 -7.86
CA GLU A 237 3.06 -10.06 -6.44
C GLU A 237 2.29 -8.84 -5.88
N HIS A 238 2.42 -7.67 -6.50
CA HIS A 238 2.00 -6.40 -5.88
C HIS A 238 1.19 -5.45 -6.78
N MET A 239 1.06 -5.73 -8.07
CA MET A 239 0.26 -4.95 -9.03
C MET A 239 -0.93 -5.74 -9.62
N LEU A 240 -1.17 -6.98 -9.12
CA LEU A 240 -2.37 -7.78 -9.43
C LEU A 240 -3.43 -7.59 -8.36
#